data_56d12cd649bb80364e63ebd8f1e638e1
#
_entry.id   56d12cd649bb80364e63ebd8f1e638e1
#
_cell.length_a   1.000
_cell.length_b   1.000
_cell.length_c   1.000
_cell.angle_alpha   90.00
_cell.angle_beta   90.00
_cell.angle_gamma   90.00
#
_symmetry.space_group_name_H-M   'P 1'
#
loop_
_entity.id
_entity.type
_entity.pdbx_description
1 polymer ?
#
loop_
_entity_poly.entity_id
_entity_poly.type
_entity_poly.pdbx_seq_one_letter_code
_entity_poly.pdbx_strand_id
1 'polypeptide(L)'
;KIPPLQLVRAIASVVNGGKLMEPYIVSQVVDANGVTLLQQEPTVVRTTVSKETSDTMRALIRSVVTEGTAKNAAVAGFSIGGKTGTSEKIDVFDANGQRVQDKIVSFVGIAPMDDPEYIVLAALDTPSRATGIYISGGVMAAPTVGAVMADILPYLGVQRQMEGEPFSLENVTGKPIREAAALLREQ
;
A
#
# COMPACT_ATOMS: atom_id res chain seq x y z
N LYS A 1 10.48 20.44 0.53
CA LYS A 1 10.25 19.22 1.36
C LYS A 1 8.77 19.14 1.69
N ILE A 2 8.18 17.97 1.65
CA ILE A 2 6.76 17.72 1.94
C ILE A 2 6.65 16.73 3.12
N PRO A 3 5.83 16.98 4.15
CA PRO A 3 5.60 16.02 5.21
C PRO A 3 4.98 14.71 4.69
N PRO A 4 5.33 13.53 5.26
CA PRO A 4 4.80 12.24 4.81
C PRO A 4 3.27 12.19 4.78
N LEU A 5 2.60 12.70 5.81
CA LEU A 5 1.13 12.73 5.86
C LEU A 5 0.53 13.57 4.72
N GLN A 6 1.14 14.69 4.36
CA GLN A 6 0.66 15.50 3.23
C GLN A 6 0.87 14.79 1.89
N LEU A 7 1.97 14.04 1.73
CA LEU A 7 2.21 13.23 0.55
C LEU A 7 1.16 12.12 0.40
N VAL A 8 0.92 11.36 1.47
CA VAL A 8 -0.11 10.31 1.51
C VAL A 8 -1.49 10.88 1.19
N ARG A 9 -1.85 11.99 1.83
CA ARG A 9 -3.12 12.68 1.61
C ARG A 9 -3.31 13.16 0.16
N ALA A 10 -2.24 13.71 -0.43
CA ALA A 10 -2.28 14.17 -1.83
C ALA A 10 -2.47 12.99 -2.80
N ILE A 11 -1.73 11.89 -2.60
CA ILE A 11 -1.85 10.69 -3.44
C ILE A 11 -3.22 10.03 -3.25
N ALA A 12 -3.72 9.93 -2.02
CA ALA A 12 -5.05 9.42 -1.74
C ALA A 12 -6.13 10.19 -2.52
N SER A 13 -6.01 11.53 -2.58
CA SER A 13 -6.98 12.34 -3.32
C SER A 13 -7.00 12.08 -4.83
N VAL A 14 -5.90 11.57 -5.39
CA VAL A 14 -5.83 11.25 -6.83
C VAL A 14 -6.57 9.95 -7.15
N VAL A 15 -6.68 9.02 -6.20
CA VAL A 15 -7.24 7.67 -6.45
C VAL A 15 -8.63 7.44 -5.87
N ASN A 16 -9.12 8.34 -5.00
CA ASN A 16 -10.41 8.21 -4.31
C ASN A 16 -11.56 9.01 -4.95
N GLY A 17 -11.48 9.29 -6.24
CA GLY A 17 -12.44 10.12 -6.95
C GLY A 17 -12.18 11.62 -6.85
N GLY A 18 -10.94 12.01 -6.52
CA GLY A 18 -10.51 13.40 -6.46
C GLY A 18 -10.75 14.11 -5.12
N LYS A 19 -11.13 13.41 -4.08
CA LYS A 19 -11.51 14.00 -2.79
C LYS A 19 -10.29 14.18 -1.88
N LEU A 20 -9.92 15.44 -1.58
CA LEU A 20 -8.92 15.74 -0.56
C LEU A 20 -9.58 15.70 0.81
N MET A 21 -9.29 14.64 1.58
CA MET A 21 -9.87 14.43 2.91
C MET A 21 -9.12 15.19 3.99
N GLU A 22 -9.82 15.59 5.04
CA GLU A 22 -9.23 16.07 6.28
C GLU A 22 -8.75 14.86 7.11
N PRO A 23 -7.44 14.78 7.47
CA PRO A 23 -6.94 13.65 8.24
C PRO A 23 -7.29 13.82 9.72
N TYR A 24 -7.68 12.74 10.38
CA TYR A 24 -7.86 12.67 11.82
C TYR A 24 -7.39 11.32 12.37
N ILE A 25 -7.08 11.26 13.66
CA ILE A 25 -6.62 10.06 14.36
C ILE A 25 -7.70 9.57 15.33
N VAL A 26 -8.44 10.51 15.94
CA VAL A 26 -9.50 10.19 16.89
C VAL A 26 -10.83 10.20 16.15
N SER A 27 -11.47 9.03 16.05
CA SER A 27 -12.78 8.88 15.41
C SER A 27 -13.93 9.19 16.38
N GLN A 28 -13.75 8.82 17.67
CA GLN A 28 -14.79 8.99 18.68
C GLN A 28 -14.18 9.19 20.07
N VAL A 29 -14.83 9.97 20.90
CA VAL A 29 -14.55 10.09 22.33
C VAL A 29 -15.86 9.82 23.10
N VAL A 30 -15.81 8.92 24.05
CA VAL A 30 -16.95 8.60 24.94
C VAL A 30 -16.55 8.84 26.39
N ASP A 31 -17.50 9.24 27.23
CA ASP A 31 -17.30 9.35 28.67
C ASP A 31 -17.38 7.99 29.38
N ALA A 32 -17.20 7.99 30.71
CA ALA A 32 -17.28 6.78 31.53
C ALA A 32 -18.67 6.11 31.55
N ASN A 33 -19.72 6.82 31.14
CA ASN A 33 -21.10 6.32 31.08
C ASN A 33 -21.46 5.84 29.66
N GLY A 34 -20.52 5.90 28.70
CA GLY A 34 -20.74 5.53 27.31
C GLY A 34 -21.40 6.61 26.46
N VAL A 35 -21.52 7.85 26.98
CA VAL A 35 -22.06 8.98 26.22
C VAL A 35 -21.01 9.50 25.25
N THR A 36 -21.37 9.61 23.96
CA THR A 36 -20.48 10.16 22.93
C THR A 36 -20.28 11.66 23.15
N LEU A 37 -19.04 12.07 23.43
CA LEU A 37 -18.63 13.47 23.58
C LEU A 37 -18.14 14.07 22.27
N LEU A 38 -17.54 13.24 21.41
CA LEU A 38 -17.07 13.61 20.08
C LEU A 38 -17.29 12.46 19.12
N GLN A 39 -17.84 12.76 17.97
CA GLN A 39 -17.87 11.86 16.80
C GLN A 39 -17.28 12.61 15.62
N GLN A 40 -16.18 12.09 15.07
CA GLN A 40 -15.55 12.67 13.89
C GLN A 40 -16.07 11.99 12.63
N GLU A 41 -16.60 12.77 11.71
CA GLU A 41 -17.03 12.29 10.39
C GLU A 41 -16.00 12.61 9.31
N PRO A 42 -15.84 11.74 8.29
CA PRO A 42 -14.96 12.00 7.16
C PRO A 42 -15.32 13.30 6.44
N THR A 43 -14.41 14.27 6.41
CA THR A 43 -14.64 15.59 5.83
C THR A 43 -13.85 15.77 4.54
N VAL A 44 -14.55 16.14 3.45
CA VAL A 44 -13.93 16.52 2.18
C VAL A 44 -13.57 17.99 2.22
N VAL A 45 -12.28 18.32 2.15
CA VAL A 45 -11.81 19.72 2.14
C VAL A 45 -12.04 20.36 0.78
N ARG A 46 -11.76 19.61 -0.31
CA ARG A 46 -11.98 20.06 -1.69
C ARG A 46 -11.84 18.90 -2.67
N THR A 47 -12.30 19.09 -3.89
CA THR A 47 -11.99 18.22 -5.04
C THR A 47 -10.70 18.68 -5.70
N THR A 48 -9.76 17.77 -5.97
CA THR A 48 -8.44 18.04 -6.56
C THR A 48 -8.39 17.70 -8.04
N VAL A 49 -9.03 16.60 -8.44
CA VAL A 49 -9.15 16.12 -9.82
C VAL A 49 -10.57 15.61 -10.08
N SER A 50 -10.97 15.47 -11.33
CA SER A 50 -12.25 14.85 -11.66
C SER A 50 -12.26 13.36 -11.35
N LYS A 51 -13.46 12.77 -11.22
CA LYS A 51 -13.61 11.32 -11.05
C LYS A 51 -12.99 10.55 -12.22
N GLU A 52 -13.20 11.03 -13.45
CA GLU A 52 -12.63 10.41 -14.66
C GLU A 52 -11.09 10.43 -14.65
N THR A 53 -10.48 11.54 -14.24
CA THR A 53 -9.02 11.62 -14.05
C THR A 53 -8.56 10.64 -12.97
N SER A 54 -9.28 10.55 -11.86
CA SER A 54 -8.99 9.62 -10.79
C SER A 54 -9.05 8.15 -11.25
N ASP A 55 -10.07 7.78 -12.02
CA ASP A 55 -10.23 6.44 -12.57
C ASP A 55 -9.07 6.08 -13.53
N THR A 56 -8.66 7.02 -14.39
CA THR A 56 -7.50 6.87 -15.27
C THR A 56 -6.22 6.69 -14.45
N MET A 57 -6.02 7.50 -13.42
CA MET A 57 -4.84 7.42 -12.56
C MET A 57 -4.79 6.11 -11.78
N ARG A 58 -5.91 5.54 -11.35
CA ARG A 58 -5.94 4.21 -10.72
C ARG A 58 -5.39 3.14 -11.65
N ALA A 59 -5.79 3.13 -12.92
CA ALA A 59 -5.28 2.18 -13.90
C ALA A 59 -3.77 2.34 -14.10
N LEU A 60 -3.26 3.57 -14.24
CA LEU A 60 -1.84 3.87 -14.39
C LEU A 60 -1.03 3.47 -13.14
N ILE A 61 -1.53 3.74 -11.94
CA ILE A 61 -0.85 3.41 -10.69
C ILE A 61 -0.83 1.89 -10.45
N ARG A 62 -1.88 1.17 -10.87
CA ARG A 62 -1.90 -0.29 -10.87
C ARG A 62 -0.81 -0.87 -11.77
N SER A 63 -0.63 -0.34 -12.99
CA SER A 63 0.38 -0.84 -13.94
C SER A 63 1.82 -0.69 -13.43
N VAL A 64 2.09 0.23 -12.51
CA VAL A 64 3.42 0.36 -11.87
C VAL A 64 3.80 -0.90 -11.08
N VAL A 65 2.82 -1.58 -10.48
CA VAL A 65 3.03 -2.83 -9.73
C VAL A 65 2.93 -4.05 -10.64
N THR A 66 2.00 -4.08 -11.60
CA THR A 66 1.84 -5.25 -12.49
C THR A 66 2.95 -5.37 -13.53
N GLU A 67 3.39 -4.26 -14.09
CA GLU A 67 4.32 -4.24 -15.25
C GLU A 67 5.54 -3.36 -15.03
N GLY A 68 5.47 -2.42 -14.09
CA GLY A 68 6.43 -1.33 -13.92
C GLY A 68 7.53 -1.57 -12.90
N THR A 69 7.97 -0.47 -12.29
CA THR A 69 9.15 -0.40 -11.40
C THR A 69 8.92 -0.94 -10.00
N ALA A 70 7.68 -1.29 -9.63
CA ALA A 70 7.31 -1.72 -8.29
C ALA A 70 6.72 -3.14 -8.25
N LYS A 71 7.10 -4.03 -9.15
CA LYS A 71 6.66 -5.45 -9.16
C LYS A 71 6.89 -6.16 -7.82
N ASN A 72 7.91 -5.75 -7.09
CA ASN A 72 8.23 -6.29 -5.77
C ASN A 72 7.21 -5.94 -4.67
N ALA A 73 6.23 -5.07 -4.96
CA ALA A 73 5.11 -4.78 -4.06
C ALA A 73 3.88 -5.65 -4.34
N ALA A 74 3.92 -6.51 -5.36
CA ALA A 74 2.81 -7.38 -5.71
C ALA A 74 2.54 -8.39 -4.59
N VAL A 75 1.27 -8.58 -4.23
CA VAL A 75 0.81 -9.57 -3.26
C VAL A 75 -0.27 -10.41 -3.94
N ALA A 76 -0.08 -11.73 -3.95
CA ALA A 76 -1.01 -12.65 -4.59
C ALA A 76 -2.42 -12.51 -4.03
N GLY A 77 -3.39 -12.37 -4.91
CA GLY A 77 -4.81 -12.23 -4.57
C GLY A 77 -5.22 -10.81 -4.15
N PHE A 78 -4.34 -9.79 -4.25
CA PHE A 78 -4.72 -8.43 -3.97
C PHE A 78 -4.34 -7.49 -5.12
N SER A 79 -5.29 -6.62 -5.49
CA SER A 79 -5.07 -5.58 -6.49
C SER A 79 -4.34 -4.41 -5.85
N ILE A 80 -3.00 -4.38 -6.02
CA ILE A 80 -2.15 -3.33 -5.47
C ILE A 80 -1.66 -2.42 -6.59
N GLY A 81 -1.68 -1.12 -6.34
CA GLY A 81 -1.03 -0.11 -7.14
C GLY A 81 -0.09 0.72 -6.29
N GLY A 82 0.71 1.56 -6.92
CA GLY A 82 1.58 2.46 -6.15
C GLY A 82 2.55 3.27 -6.98
N LYS A 83 3.39 4.05 -6.27
CA LYS A 83 4.41 4.90 -6.89
C LYS A 83 5.70 4.85 -6.10
N THR A 84 6.78 4.59 -6.81
CA THR A 84 8.16 4.65 -6.28
C THR A 84 8.65 6.09 -6.22
N GLY A 85 9.50 6.38 -5.24
CA GLY A 85 10.28 7.60 -5.14
C GLY A 85 11.76 7.28 -4.90
N THR A 86 12.64 8.02 -5.54
CA THR A 86 14.08 8.00 -5.27
C THR A 86 14.58 9.43 -5.40
N SER A 87 15.00 10.01 -4.30
CA SER A 87 15.47 11.40 -4.23
C SER A 87 16.90 11.44 -3.69
N GLU A 88 17.79 12.16 -4.34
CA GLU A 88 19.13 12.42 -3.81
C GLU A 88 19.10 13.54 -2.78
N LYS A 89 19.90 13.38 -1.74
CA LYS A 89 20.19 14.44 -0.76
C LYS A 89 21.23 15.37 -1.35
N ILE A 90 20.87 16.61 -1.59
CA ILE A 90 21.76 17.59 -2.23
C ILE A 90 22.66 18.33 -1.25
N ASP A 91 22.33 18.32 0.04
CA ASP A 91 22.97 19.13 1.10
C ASP A 91 23.84 18.28 2.04
N VAL A 92 24.28 17.09 1.63
CA VAL A 92 25.12 16.21 2.45
C VAL A 92 26.52 16.17 1.87
N PHE A 93 27.52 16.53 2.71
CA PHE A 93 28.92 16.56 2.35
C PHE A 93 29.73 15.71 3.35
N ASP A 94 30.80 15.08 2.88
CA ASP A 94 31.74 14.36 3.72
C ASP A 94 32.72 15.31 4.44
N ALA A 95 33.63 14.73 5.25
CA ALA A 95 34.64 15.49 5.98
C ALA A 95 35.62 16.26 5.07
N ASN A 96 35.72 15.90 3.79
CA ASN A 96 36.56 16.55 2.79
C ASN A 96 35.81 17.60 1.97
N GLY A 97 34.54 17.86 2.30
CA GLY A 97 33.68 18.78 1.57
C GLY A 97 33.17 18.24 0.24
N GLN A 98 33.31 16.93 -0.02
CA GLN A 98 32.77 16.29 -1.22
C GLN A 98 31.30 15.89 -0.97
N ARG A 99 30.46 16.12 -1.98
CA ARG A 99 29.04 15.76 -1.90
C ARG A 99 28.85 14.23 -1.79
N VAL A 100 28.16 13.82 -0.76
CA VAL A 100 27.75 12.42 -0.59
C VAL A 100 26.46 12.17 -1.35
N GLN A 101 26.44 11.13 -2.17
CA GLN A 101 25.26 10.75 -2.95
C GLN A 101 24.26 9.91 -2.12
N ASP A 102 23.86 10.43 -0.97
CA ASP A 102 22.84 9.78 -0.15
C ASP A 102 21.46 9.94 -0.76
N LYS A 103 20.62 8.93 -0.58
CA LYS A 103 19.28 8.89 -1.14
C LYS A 103 18.21 8.67 -0.07
N ILE A 104 17.05 9.25 -0.34
CA ILE A 104 15.80 8.83 0.30
C ILE A 104 15.02 8.04 -0.74
N VAL A 105 14.72 6.79 -0.44
CA VAL A 105 13.91 5.94 -1.31
C VAL A 105 12.57 5.66 -0.67
N SER A 106 11.50 5.64 -1.45
CA SER A 106 10.16 5.47 -0.94
C SER A 106 9.26 4.71 -1.90
N PHE A 107 8.21 4.14 -1.34
CA PHE A 107 7.10 3.60 -2.10
C PHE A 107 5.79 3.88 -1.37
N VAL A 108 4.81 4.37 -2.12
CA VAL A 108 3.42 4.49 -1.66
C VAL A 108 2.64 3.39 -2.33
N GLY A 109 2.10 2.47 -1.55
CA GLY A 109 1.20 1.42 -2.02
C GLY A 109 -0.24 1.74 -1.68
N ILE A 110 -1.17 1.33 -2.52
CA ILE A 110 -2.60 1.56 -2.42
C ILE A 110 -3.32 0.24 -2.71
N ALA A 111 -4.32 -0.11 -1.93
CA ALA A 111 -5.12 -1.30 -2.12
C ALA A 111 -6.52 -1.18 -1.47
N PRO A 112 -7.52 -1.92 -1.98
CA PRO A 112 -7.55 -2.52 -3.32
C PRO A 112 -7.67 -1.45 -4.41
N MET A 113 -7.14 -1.68 -5.61
CA MET A 113 -7.16 -0.64 -6.68
C MET A 113 -8.52 -0.47 -7.33
N ASP A 114 -9.40 -1.45 -7.20
CA ASP A 114 -10.75 -1.37 -7.77
C ASP A 114 -11.63 -0.43 -6.94
N ASP A 115 -11.46 -0.44 -5.61
CA ASP A 115 -12.05 0.52 -4.67
C ASP A 115 -11.02 0.87 -3.58
N PRO A 116 -10.20 1.92 -3.76
CA PRO A 116 -9.08 2.23 -2.88
C PRO A 116 -9.52 2.62 -1.47
N GLU A 117 -9.16 1.80 -0.48
CA GLU A 117 -9.45 2.02 0.93
C GLU A 117 -8.20 2.30 1.76
N TYR A 118 -7.09 1.64 1.43
CA TYR A 118 -5.87 1.67 2.24
C TYR A 118 -4.70 2.22 1.46
N ILE A 119 -3.87 3.01 2.14
CA ILE A 119 -2.65 3.57 1.60
C ILE A 119 -1.52 3.41 2.61
N VAL A 120 -0.40 2.88 2.16
CA VAL A 120 0.81 2.66 2.98
C VAL A 120 2.00 3.35 2.33
N LEU A 121 2.72 4.16 3.09
CA LEU A 121 3.98 4.78 2.68
C LEU A 121 5.12 4.17 3.48
N ALA A 122 6.11 3.61 2.81
CA ALA A 122 7.43 3.36 3.38
C ALA A 122 8.47 4.31 2.78
N ALA A 123 9.29 4.88 3.63
CA ALA A 123 10.42 5.73 3.24
C ALA A 123 11.67 5.33 4.04
N LEU A 124 12.76 5.07 3.31
CA LEU A 124 14.06 4.71 3.86
C LEU A 124 15.02 5.86 3.61
N ASP A 125 15.48 6.48 4.68
CA ASP A 125 16.45 7.56 4.62
C ASP A 125 17.86 6.97 4.70
N THR A 126 18.67 7.26 3.70
CA THR A 126 20.08 6.86 3.62
C THR A 126 20.29 5.36 3.87
N PRO A 127 19.62 4.48 3.09
CA PRO A 127 19.80 3.04 3.24
C PRO A 127 21.26 2.64 3.01
N SER A 128 21.73 1.62 3.77
CA SER A 128 23.10 1.16 3.71
C SER A 128 23.49 0.64 2.32
N ARG A 129 24.67 1.02 1.85
CA ARG A 129 25.28 0.51 0.60
C ARG A 129 26.06 -0.80 0.83
N ALA A 130 26.31 -1.19 2.08
CA ALA A 130 27.10 -2.38 2.42
C ALA A 130 26.47 -3.68 1.94
N THR A 131 25.17 -3.69 1.69
CA THR A 131 24.44 -4.88 1.19
C THR A 131 24.67 -5.16 -0.31
N GLY A 132 25.21 -4.20 -1.08
CA GLY A 132 25.32 -4.29 -2.53
C GLY A 132 23.97 -4.21 -3.28
N ILE A 133 22.85 -4.05 -2.58
CA ILE A 133 21.52 -3.94 -3.19
C ILE A 133 21.38 -2.58 -3.87
N TYR A 134 20.79 -2.55 -5.07
CA TYR A 134 20.52 -1.32 -5.78
C TYR A 134 19.53 -0.43 -5.02
N ILE A 135 19.98 0.80 -4.71
CA ILE A 135 19.21 1.74 -3.90
C ILE A 135 18.16 2.43 -4.77
N SER A 136 16.92 1.94 -4.67
CA SER A 136 15.74 2.53 -5.30
C SER A 136 14.46 2.20 -4.52
N GLY A 137 13.42 3.00 -4.71
CA GLY A 137 12.12 2.76 -4.08
C GLY A 137 11.50 1.42 -4.48
N GLY A 138 11.67 1.01 -5.74
CA GLY A 138 11.13 -0.26 -6.25
C GLY A 138 11.83 -1.51 -5.71
N VAL A 139 13.12 -1.40 -5.36
CA VAL A 139 13.90 -2.54 -4.86
C VAL A 139 13.86 -2.63 -3.33
N MET A 140 13.85 -1.50 -2.63
CA MET A 140 13.96 -1.48 -1.16
C MET A 140 12.64 -1.18 -0.44
N ALA A 141 11.89 -0.18 -0.91
CA ALA A 141 10.66 0.26 -0.23
C ALA A 141 9.41 -0.51 -0.71
N ALA A 142 9.33 -0.87 -1.98
CA ALA A 142 8.19 -1.60 -2.53
C ALA A 142 7.96 -2.97 -1.88
N PRO A 143 8.99 -3.84 -1.70
CA PRO A 143 8.79 -5.12 -1.01
C PRO A 143 8.38 -4.95 0.45
N THR A 144 8.85 -3.91 1.14
CA THR A 144 8.42 -3.60 2.52
C THR A 144 6.93 -3.29 2.58
N VAL A 145 6.44 -2.45 1.66
CA VAL A 145 5.01 -2.13 1.58
C VAL A 145 4.19 -3.36 1.18
N GLY A 146 4.69 -4.17 0.23
CA GLY A 146 4.05 -5.43 -0.15
C GLY A 146 3.90 -6.37 1.05
N ALA A 147 4.93 -6.56 1.85
CA ALA A 147 4.89 -7.38 3.07
C ALA A 147 3.86 -6.84 4.08
N VAL A 148 3.88 -5.53 4.35
CA VAL A 148 2.88 -4.89 5.23
C VAL A 148 1.46 -5.11 4.70
N MET A 149 1.23 -4.92 3.41
CA MET A 149 -0.09 -5.12 2.81
C MET A 149 -0.54 -6.58 2.85
N ALA A 150 0.38 -7.54 2.68
CA ALA A 150 0.08 -8.97 2.79
C ALA A 150 -0.48 -9.34 4.18
N ASP A 151 -0.01 -8.66 5.22
CA ASP A 151 -0.46 -8.88 6.60
C ASP A 151 -1.74 -8.12 6.92
N ILE A 152 -1.81 -6.82 6.56
CA ILE A 152 -2.91 -5.96 7.01
C ILE A 152 -4.19 -6.14 6.19
N LEU A 153 -4.12 -6.40 4.87
CA LEU A 153 -5.33 -6.47 4.03
C LEU A 153 -6.29 -7.59 4.46
N PRO A 154 -5.82 -8.84 4.75
CA PRO A 154 -6.69 -9.88 5.29
C PRO A 154 -7.26 -9.51 6.67
N TYR A 155 -6.43 -8.92 7.54
CA TYR A 155 -6.85 -8.48 8.87
C TYR A 155 -7.95 -7.41 8.81
N LEU A 156 -7.89 -6.52 7.81
CA LEU A 156 -8.87 -5.46 7.56
C LEU A 156 -10.10 -5.95 6.78
N GLY A 157 -10.18 -7.25 6.47
CA GLY A 157 -11.35 -7.86 5.82
C GLY A 157 -11.36 -7.72 4.30
N VAL A 158 -10.27 -7.25 3.68
CA VAL A 158 -10.17 -7.21 2.22
C VAL A 158 -10.10 -8.63 1.68
N GLN A 159 -11.04 -8.98 0.82
CA GLN A 159 -11.11 -10.32 0.24
C GLN A 159 -10.02 -10.52 -0.82
N ARG A 160 -9.40 -11.70 -0.82
CA ARG A 160 -8.49 -12.09 -1.90
C ARG A 160 -9.27 -12.30 -3.19
N GLN A 161 -8.83 -11.69 -4.26
CA GLN A 161 -9.32 -11.97 -5.60
C GLN A 161 -8.61 -13.24 -6.10
N MET A 162 -9.36 -14.31 -6.31
CA MET A 162 -8.83 -15.52 -6.92
C MET A 162 -8.77 -15.30 -8.43
N GLU A 163 -7.57 -15.34 -9.00
CA GLU A 163 -7.43 -15.46 -10.46
C GLU A 163 -7.67 -16.93 -10.82
N GLY A 164 -8.78 -17.21 -11.46
CA GLY A 164 -9.16 -18.56 -11.92
C GLY A 164 -10.64 -18.85 -11.73
N GLU A 165 -11.12 -19.86 -12.41
CA GLU A 165 -12.46 -20.42 -12.16
C GLU A 165 -12.52 -20.88 -10.69
N PRO A 166 -13.62 -20.61 -9.95
CA PRO A 166 -13.79 -21.14 -8.61
C PRO A 166 -13.77 -22.66 -8.69
N PHE A 167 -12.69 -23.27 -8.21
CA PHE A 167 -12.68 -24.72 -8.10
C PHE A 167 -13.42 -25.14 -6.83
N SER A 168 -14.28 -26.13 -6.96
CA SER A 168 -15.02 -26.71 -5.85
C SER A 168 -14.12 -27.75 -5.18
N LEU A 169 -13.67 -27.48 -3.97
CA LEU A 169 -13.02 -28.52 -3.15
C LEU A 169 -14.05 -29.60 -2.81
N GLU A 170 -13.67 -30.86 -3.00
CA GLU A 170 -14.48 -31.98 -2.55
C GLU A 170 -14.68 -31.93 -1.03
N ASN A 171 -15.91 -32.13 -0.58
CA ASN A 171 -16.20 -32.15 0.85
C ASN A 171 -15.54 -33.37 1.50
N VAL A 172 -14.49 -33.12 2.27
CA VAL A 172 -13.74 -34.15 2.99
C VAL A 172 -14.19 -34.31 4.45
N THR A 173 -15.28 -33.66 4.85
CA THR A 173 -15.82 -33.76 6.22
C THR A 173 -16.19 -35.19 6.56
N GLY A 174 -15.66 -35.72 7.64
CA GLY A 174 -15.92 -37.11 8.10
C GLY A 174 -15.04 -38.16 7.44
N LYS A 175 -14.17 -37.81 6.50
CA LYS A 175 -13.21 -38.76 5.91
C LYS A 175 -11.97 -38.93 6.82
N PRO A 176 -11.33 -40.12 6.85
CA PRO A 176 -10.05 -40.30 7.51
C PRO A 176 -8.98 -39.34 6.95
N ILE A 177 -8.09 -38.85 7.80
CA ILE A 177 -7.08 -37.82 7.44
C ILE A 177 -6.26 -38.20 6.19
N ARG A 178 -5.88 -39.49 6.06
CA ARG A 178 -5.09 -39.95 4.92
C ARG A 178 -5.89 -39.88 3.59
N GLU A 179 -7.16 -40.22 3.63
CA GLU A 179 -8.05 -40.15 2.48
C GLU A 179 -8.37 -38.72 2.09
N ALA A 180 -8.67 -37.87 3.08
CA ALA A 180 -8.87 -36.43 2.89
C ALA A 180 -7.65 -35.76 2.25
N ALA A 181 -6.44 -36.08 2.75
CA ALA A 181 -5.19 -35.55 2.22
C ALA A 181 -4.87 -36.05 0.80
N ALA A 182 -5.25 -37.25 0.43
CA ALA A 182 -5.10 -37.75 -0.94
C ALA A 182 -6.02 -37.00 -1.91
N LEU A 183 -7.28 -36.89 -1.58
CA LEU A 183 -8.29 -36.17 -2.40
C LEU A 183 -7.93 -34.71 -2.65
N LEU A 184 -7.40 -34.00 -1.62
CA LEU A 184 -6.98 -32.61 -1.73
C LEU A 184 -5.65 -32.41 -2.49
N ARG A 185 -4.88 -33.48 -2.74
CA ARG A 185 -3.64 -33.43 -3.54
C ARG A 185 -3.86 -33.71 -5.03
N GLU A 186 -4.95 -34.35 -5.38
CA GLU A 186 -5.31 -34.70 -6.75
C GLU A 186 -6.09 -33.58 -7.46
N GLN A 187 -6.45 -32.51 -6.76
CA GLN A 187 -7.10 -31.29 -7.27
C GLN A 187 -6.10 -30.14 -7.46
#